data_8d65633fb79f371ebb9fc6c55a32cd10
#
_entry.id   8d65633fb79f371ebb9fc6c55a32cd10
#
_cell.length_a   1.000
_cell.length_b   1.000
_cell.length_c   1.000
_cell.angle_alpha   90.00
_cell.angle_beta   90.00
_cell.angle_gamma   90.00
#
_symmetry.space_group_name_H-M   'P 1'
#
loop_
_entity.id
_entity.type
_entity.pdbx_description
1 polymer ?
#
loop_
_entity_poly.entity_id
_entity_poly.type
_entity_poly.pdbx_seq_one_letter_code
_entity_poly.pdbx_strand_id
1 'polypeptide(L)'
;VAGYVNSVALLVWVFPVGNLTALTTRVGMHASNPLLDSGRMIAVIVAGFVTGVIAAGVVLAPTQAHTGPRPAAVLVAEAALLVAAAGIEHPLIRAPLAAAACGLQNGMTSGFPSMAVRTTHFTGTLTDLGLLLARSYHHGVDRWRAAILTATVAAFIAGAAVGVIIGARIGDHALIPAAAICAALAAANLHHHHRGRPRRAASASQHGEPENTGEDTGADTLVAPGGASGRSEQP
;
A
#
# COMPACT_ATOMS: atom_id res chain seq x y z
N VAL A 1 -4.13 -8.34 7.40
CA VAL A 1 -2.85 -9.08 7.27
C VAL A 1 -1.77 -8.46 8.15
N ALA A 2 -1.42 -7.14 8.03
CA ALA A 2 -0.27 -6.54 8.72
C ALA A 2 -0.24 -6.74 10.24
N GLY A 3 -1.34 -6.44 10.94
CA GLY A 3 -1.43 -6.65 12.40
C GLY A 3 -1.27 -8.13 12.78
N TYR A 4 -1.84 -9.02 11.99
CA TYR A 4 -1.75 -10.45 12.17
C TYR A 4 -0.31 -10.96 12.05
N VAL A 5 0.37 -10.66 10.95
CA VAL A 5 1.76 -11.07 10.70
C VAL A 5 2.71 -10.51 11.75
N ASN A 6 2.52 -9.23 12.11
CA ASN A 6 3.35 -8.58 13.13
C ASN A 6 3.20 -9.22 14.51
N SER A 7 1.97 -9.60 14.90
CA SER A 7 1.73 -10.23 16.20
C SER A 7 2.19 -11.70 16.25
N VAL A 8 2.04 -12.45 15.17
CA VAL A 8 2.62 -13.81 15.05
C VAL A 8 4.14 -13.74 15.19
N ALA A 9 4.79 -12.84 14.45
CA ALA A 9 6.24 -12.68 14.51
C ALA A 9 6.73 -12.25 15.92
N LEU A 10 6.01 -11.32 16.53
CA LEU A 10 6.34 -10.87 17.90
C LEU A 10 6.17 -11.99 18.92
N LEU A 11 5.12 -12.80 18.80
CA LEU A 11 4.84 -13.91 19.71
C LEU A 11 5.84 -15.06 19.54
N VAL A 12 6.11 -15.46 18.32
CA VAL A 12 6.90 -16.67 18.01
C VAL A 12 8.39 -16.37 17.93
N TRP A 13 8.77 -15.21 17.38
CA TRP A 13 10.17 -14.83 17.13
C TRP A 13 10.69 -13.73 18.05
N VAL A 14 9.80 -13.14 18.89
CA VAL A 14 10.14 -12.04 19.81
C VAL A 14 10.52 -10.73 19.09
N PHE A 15 10.44 -10.68 17.76
CA PHE A 15 10.75 -9.51 16.95
C PHE A 15 9.53 -9.06 16.13
N PRO A 16 9.11 -7.78 16.23
CA PRO A 16 8.06 -7.24 15.37
C PRO A 16 8.63 -7.00 13.95
N VAL A 17 8.01 -7.56 12.93
CA VAL A 17 8.47 -7.44 11.54
C VAL A 17 7.83 -6.25 10.79
N GLY A 18 6.70 -5.76 11.27
CA GLY A 18 5.97 -4.62 10.71
C GLY A 18 6.09 -3.32 11.51
N ASN A 19 6.72 -3.34 12.69
CA ASN A 19 6.87 -2.17 13.56
C ASN A 19 8.35 -1.80 13.74
N LEU A 20 8.91 -1.09 12.76
CA LEU A 20 10.32 -0.70 12.75
C LEU A 20 10.67 0.27 13.88
N THR A 21 9.73 1.12 14.32
CA THR A 21 9.96 2.04 15.43
C THR A 21 10.24 1.28 16.74
N ALA A 22 9.51 0.20 17.02
CA ALA A 22 9.77 -0.64 18.17
C ALA A 22 11.13 -1.33 18.09
N LEU A 23 11.58 -1.71 16.88
CA LEU A 23 12.90 -2.31 16.66
C LEU A 23 14.02 -1.29 16.92
N THR A 24 13.90 -0.06 16.44
CA THR A 24 14.91 0.98 16.66
C THR A 24 15.02 1.37 18.14
N THR A 25 13.92 1.38 18.88
CA THR A 25 13.93 1.57 20.34
C THR A 25 14.73 0.46 21.04
N ARG A 26 14.57 -0.79 20.60
CA ARG A 26 15.36 -1.92 21.15
C ARG A 26 16.86 -1.76 20.91
N VAL A 27 17.29 -1.20 19.74
CA VAL A 27 18.70 -0.89 19.51
C VAL A 27 19.23 0.05 20.60
N GLY A 28 18.50 1.13 20.89
CA GLY A 28 18.87 2.07 21.96
C GLY A 28 18.98 1.43 23.33
N MET A 29 18.04 0.54 23.67
CA MET A 29 18.04 -0.18 24.96
C MET A 29 19.22 -1.16 25.09
N HIS A 30 19.69 -1.74 23.99
CA HIS A 30 20.80 -2.70 23.98
C HIS A 30 22.15 -2.07 23.62
N ALA A 31 22.21 -0.75 23.37
CA ALA A 31 23.47 -0.04 23.04
C ALA A 31 24.52 -0.14 24.16
N SER A 32 24.09 -0.41 25.41
CA SER A 32 24.97 -0.66 26.56
C SER A 32 25.42 -2.12 26.70
N ASN A 33 24.89 -3.03 25.86
CA ASN A 33 25.21 -4.46 25.93
C ASN A 33 25.47 -4.98 24.51
N PRO A 34 26.71 -5.45 24.18
CA PRO A 34 27.11 -5.81 22.82
C PRO A 34 26.49 -7.14 22.37
N LEU A 35 25.17 -7.25 22.33
CA LEU A 35 24.49 -8.35 21.69
C LEU A 35 24.45 -8.11 20.18
N LEU A 36 25.56 -8.38 19.51
CA LEU A 36 25.75 -8.32 18.06
C LEU A 36 24.63 -9.06 17.31
N ASP A 37 24.06 -10.13 17.89
CA ASP A 37 22.98 -10.91 17.28
C ASP A 37 21.66 -10.13 17.19
N SER A 38 21.31 -9.34 18.21
CA SER A 38 20.11 -8.49 18.14
C SER A 38 20.25 -7.38 17.09
N GLY A 39 21.43 -6.75 16.98
CA GLY A 39 21.70 -5.74 15.96
C GLY A 39 21.61 -6.30 14.53
N ARG A 40 22.17 -7.48 14.30
CA ARG A 40 22.06 -8.18 13.01
C ARG A 40 20.61 -8.50 12.66
N MET A 41 19.84 -9.01 13.62
CA MET A 41 18.42 -9.32 13.41
C MET A 41 17.64 -8.07 13.01
N ILE A 42 17.84 -6.96 13.71
CA ILE A 42 17.19 -5.69 13.41
C ILE A 42 17.59 -5.20 12.02
N ALA A 43 18.88 -5.25 11.68
CA ALA A 43 19.38 -4.82 10.38
C ALA A 43 18.74 -5.61 9.23
N VAL A 44 18.66 -6.94 9.33
CA VAL A 44 18.05 -7.77 8.27
C VAL A 44 16.54 -7.59 8.18
N ILE A 45 15.83 -7.35 9.29
CA ILE A 45 14.40 -7.03 9.29
C ILE A 45 14.16 -5.69 8.58
N VAL A 46 14.93 -4.64 8.92
CA VAL A 46 14.83 -3.32 8.28
C VAL A 46 15.14 -3.43 6.80
N ALA A 47 16.23 -4.12 6.42
CA ALA A 47 16.59 -4.34 5.02
C ALA A 47 15.49 -5.09 4.27
N GLY A 48 14.94 -6.14 4.84
CA GLY A 48 13.81 -6.89 4.26
C GLY A 48 12.61 -6.01 4.01
N PHE A 49 12.19 -5.24 5.03
CA PHE A 49 11.05 -4.31 4.90
C PHE A 49 11.27 -3.27 3.79
N VAL A 50 12.43 -2.61 3.77
CA VAL A 50 12.76 -1.61 2.75
C VAL A 50 12.79 -2.22 1.36
N THR A 51 13.37 -3.41 1.22
CA THR A 51 13.38 -4.16 -0.06
C THR A 51 11.95 -4.44 -0.54
N GLY A 52 11.06 -4.86 0.36
CA GLY A 52 9.64 -5.06 0.03
C GLY A 52 8.95 -3.78 -0.44
N VAL A 53 9.17 -2.65 0.25
CA VAL A 53 8.61 -1.35 -0.17
C VAL A 53 9.12 -0.94 -1.56
N ILE A 54 10.43 -1.08 -1.80
CA ILE A 54 11.05 -0.75 -3.11
C ILE A 54 10.45 -1.64 -4.20
N ALA A 55 10.36 -2.95 -3.95
CA ALA A 55 9.80 -3.91 -4.92
C ALA A 55 8.34 -3.55 -5.27
N ALA A 56 7.51 -3.23 -4.28
CA ALA A 56 6.14 -2.76 -4.53
C ALA A 56 6.13 -1.48 -5.37
N GLY A 57 6.99 -0.51 -5.03
CA GLY A 57 7.12 0.74 -5.78
C GLY A 57 7.50 0.51 -7.25
N VAL A 58 8.50 -0.33 -7.51
CA VAL A 58 8.94 -0.68 -8.87
C VAL A 58 7.82 -1.35 -9.68
N VAL A 59 7.12 -2.33 -9.07
CA VAL A 59 6.04 -3.05 -9.75
C VAL A 59 4.86 -2.13 -10.06
N LEU A 60 4.54 -1.19 -9.16
CA LEU A 60 3.36 -0.34 -9.25
C LEU A 60 3.62 1.00 -9.95
N ALA A 61 4.87 1.47 -10.04
CA ALA A 61 5.23 2.78 -10.63
C ALA A 61 4.58 3.07 -11.99
N PRO A 62 4.44 2.09 -12.93
CA PRO A 62 3.82 2.34 -14.22
C PRO A 62 2.29 2.34 -14.21
N THR A 63 1.63 2.23 -13.05
CA THR A 63 0.16 2.15 -12.99
C THR A 63 -0.39 2.97 -11.83
N GLN A 64 -1.50 3.65 -12.07
CA GLN A 64 -2.32 4.27 -11.03
C GLN A 64 -3.59 3.46 -10.73
N ALA A 65 -3.73 2.30 -11.38
CA ALA A 65 -4.91 1.46 -11.21
C ALA A 65 -4.84 0.66 -9.91
N HIS A 66 -5.92 0.73 -9.13
CA HIS A 66 -6.06 -0.04 -7.88
C HIS A 66 -6.33 -1.53 -8.12
N THR A 67 -6.73 -1.91 -9.34
CA THR A 67 -7.03 -3.29 -9.73
C THR A 67 -6.29 -3.66 -11.01
N GLY A 68 -5.83 -4.89 -11.10
CA GLY A 68 -5.15 -5.39 -12.27
C GLY A 68 -3.98 -6.33 -11.97
N PRO A 69 -3.21 -6.71 -13.00
CA PRO A 69 -2.17 -7.73 -12.86
C PRO A 69 -1.02 -7.30 -11.93
N ARG A 70 -0.67 -6.00 -11.89
CA ARG A 70 0.43 -5.50 -11.05
C ARG A 70 0.11 -5.53 -9.55
N PRO A 71 -1.02 -4.97 -9.06
CA PRO A 71 -1.41 -5.15 -7.67
C PRO A 71 -1.58 -6.63 -7.29
N ALA A 72 -2.11 -7.45 -8.19
CA ALA A 72 -2.21 -8.89 -7.95
C ALA A 72 -0.84 -9.56 -7.82
N ALA A 73 0.14 -9.18 -8.64
CA ALA A 73 1.51 -9.70 -8.54
C ALA A 73 2.16 -9.35 -7.19
N VAL A 74 1.94 -8.14 -6.67
CA VAL A 74 2.43 -7.75 -5.33
C VAL A 74 1.81 -8.63 -4.25
N LEU A 75 0.49 -8.90 -4.31
CA LEU A 75 -0.20 -9.76 -3.36
C LEU A 75 0.26 -11.23 -3.44
N VAL A 76 0.55 -11.73 -4.64
CA VAL A 76 1.12 -13.08 -4.83
C VAL A 76 2.53 -13.15 -4.26
N ALA A 77 3.36 -12.13 -4.50
CA ALA A 77 4.70 -12.05 -3.93
C ALA A 77 4.66 -11.99 -2.39
N GLU A 78 3.73 -11.21 -1.81
CA GLU A 78 3.50 -11.17 -0.38
C GLU A 78 3.13 -12.56 0.16
N ALA A 79 2.18 -13.26 -0.48
CA ALA A 79 1.80 -14.61 -0.10
C ALA A 79 2.98 -15.59 -0.15
N ALA A 80 3.77 -15.55 -1.23
CA ALA A 80 4.95 -16.39 -1.38
C ALA A 80 6.01 -16.17 -0.30
N LEU A 81 6.27 -14.90 0.05
CA LEU A 81 7.21 -14.55 1.13
C LEU A 81 6.72 -15.04 2.49
N LEU A 82 5.42 -14.95 2.78
CA LEU A 82 4.84 -15.45 4.04
C LEU A 82 4.91 -16.98 4.12
N VAL A 83 4.65 -17.70 3.02
CA VAL A 83 4.81 -19.16 2.97
C VAL A 83 6.27 -19.55 3.16
N ALA A 84 7.20 -18.87 2.50
CA ALA A 84 8.63 -19.10 2.66
C ALA A 84 9.08 -18.84 4.11
N ALA A 85 8.61 -17.75 4.73
CA ALA A 85 8.92 -17.44 6.12
C ALA A 85 8.36 -18.48 7.10
N ALA A 86 7.21 -19.09 6.79
CA ALA A 86 6.61 -20.17 7.61
C ALA A 86 7.39 -21.49 7.51
N GLY A 87 8.04 -21.75 6.37
CA GLY A 87 8.77 -23.01 6.13
C GLY A 87 10.26 -22.97 6.48
N ILE A 88 10.82 -21.79 6.80
CA ILE A 88 12.25 -21.64 7.10
C ILE A 88 12.47 -21.50 8.61
N GLU A 89 13.29 -22.39 9.19
CA GLU A 89 13.55 -22.36 10.62
C GLU A 89 14.57 -21.28 11.03
N HIS A 90 15.49 -20.90 10.13
CA HIS A 90 16.58 -19.99 10.44
C HIS A 90 16.10 -18.55 10.65
N PRO A 91 16.23 -17.97 11.88
CA PRO A 91 15.65 -16.66 12.20
C PRO A 91 16.11 -15.50 11.32
N LEU A 92 17.42 -15.48 10.94
CA LEU A 92 17.99 -14.43 10.09
C LEU A 92 17.52 -14.48 8.63
N ILE A 93 16.78 -15.52 8.23
CA ILE A 93 16.18 -15.66 6.91
C ILE A 93 14.67 -15.44 6.98
N ARG A 94 13.98 -16.11 7.89
CA ARG A 94 12.52 -16.01 7.99
C ARG A 94 12.02 -14.63 8.38
N ALA A 95 12.71 -13.95 9.31
CA ALA A 95 12.27 -12.63 9.78
C ALA A 95 12.34 -11.54 8.69
N PRO A 96 13.43 -11.40 7.89
CA PRO A 96 13.45 -10.46 6.77
C PRO A 96 12.46 -10.81 5.65
N LEU A 97 12.13 -12.09 5.42
CA LEU A 97 11.10 -12.48 4.46
C LEU A 97 9.71 -11.98 4.88
N ALA A 98 9.34 -12.19 6.15
CA ALA A 98 8.09 -11.68 6.69
C ALA A 98 8.07 -10.14 6.73
N ALA A 99 9.21 -9.50 7.03
CA ALA A 99 9.35 -8.05 6.96
C ALA A 99 9.21 -7.52 5.54
N ALA A 100 9.76 -8.21 4.54
CA ALA A 100 9.58 -7.87 3.12
C ALA A 100 8.12 -7.99 2.69
N ALA A 101 7.40 -9.02 3.14
CA ALA A 101 5.96 -9.14 2.92
C ALA A 101 5.20 -7.93 3.48
N CYS A 102 5.49 -7.51 4.73
CA CYS A 102 4.92 -6.29 5.32
C CYS A 102 5.32 -5.03 4.53
N GLY A 103 6.55 -4.97 4.02
CA GLY A 103 7.05 -3.89 3.17
C GLY A 103 6.29 -3.80 1.83
N LEU A 104 6.06 -4.93 1.16
CA LEU A 104 5.24 -5.02 -0.06
C LEU A 104 3.83 -4.48 0.17
N GLN A 105 3.17 -4.91 1.25
CA GLN A 105 1.84 -4.45 1.62
C GLN A 105 1.82 -2.94 1.86
N ASN A 106 2.76 -2.40 2.64
CA ASN A 106 2.85 -0.97 2.89
C ASN A 106 3.14 -0.17 1.63
N GLY A 107 4.06 -0.62 0.78
CA GLY A 107 4.36 0.01 -0.50
C GLY A 107 3.14 0.06 -1.41
N MET A 108 2.38 -1.05 -1.49
CA MET A 108 1.15 -1.12 -2.27
C MET A 108 0.08 -0.16 -1.75
N THR A 109 -0.19 -0.14 -0.44
CA THR A 109 -1.27 0.69 0.12
C THR A 109 -0.92 2.17 0.21
N SER A 110 0.37 2.52 0.32
CA SER A 110 0.86 3.91 0.30
C SER A 110 0.96 4.50 -1.09
N GLY A 111 1.05 3.67 -2.13
CA GLY A 111 1.17 4.10 -3.53
C GLY A 111 -0.13 4.65 -4.13
N PHE A 112 -1.25 4.61 -3.42
CA PHE A 112 -2.52 5.11 -3.92
C PHE A 112 -2.65 6.63 -3.71
N PRO A 113 -2.79 7.45 -4.79
CA PRO A 113 -2.77 8.91 -4.70
C PRO A 113 -3.89 9.50 -3.84
N SER A 114 -5.06 8.82 -3.78
CA SER A 114 -6.24 9.31 -3.06
C SER A 114 -6.16 9.09 -1.56
N MET A 115 -5.32 8.17 -1.09
CA MET A 115 -5.22 7.86 0.33
C MET A 115 -4.00 6.99 0.62
N ALA A 116 -2.91 7.61 1.06
CA ALA A 116 -1.73 6.91 1.55
C ALA A 116 -2.04 6.21 2.88
N VAL A 117 -2.60 5.00 2.83
CA VAL A 117 -2.84 4.17 4.01
C VAL A 117 -1.61 3.29 4.26
N ARG A 118 -0.96 3.49 5.38
CA ARG A 118 0.15 2.67 5.82
C ARG A 118 -0.36 1.64 6.82
N THR A 119 -0.46 0.39 6.41
CA THR A 119 -1.09 -0.68 7.20
C THR A 119 -0.35 -1.02 8.49
N THR A 120 0.95 -0.71 8.58
CA THR A 120 1.76 -0.91 9.78
C THR A 120 2.02 0.37 10.58
N HIS A 121 1.55 1.53 10.11
CA HIS A 121 1.82 2.83 10.76
C HIS A 121 0.67 3.23 11.72
N PHE A 122 0.46 2.40 12.75
CA PHE A 122 -0.63 2.53 13.70
C PHE A 122 -0.70 3.92 14.37
N THR A 123 0.43 4.38 14.93
CA THR A 123 0.50 5.69 15.61
C THR A 123 0.15 6.86 14.70
N GLY A 124 0.66 6.85 13.46
CA GLY A 124 0.33 7.90 12.47
C GLY A 124 -1.14 7.89 12.09
N THR A 125 -1.72 6.70 11.91
CA THR A 125 -3.15 6.55 11.61
C THR A 125 -4.03 7.09 12.74
N LEU A 126 -3.67 6.84 14.01
CA LEU A 126 -4.35 7.41 15.17
C LEU A 126 -4.19 8.94 15.26
N THR A 127 -3.01 9.46 14.94
CA THR A 127 -2.76 10.90 14.89
C THR A 127 -3.62 11.56 13.83
N ASP A 128 -3.67 10.98 12.61
CA ASP A 128 -4.50 11.49 11.52
C ASP A 128 -5.98 11.45 11.87
N LEU A 129 -6.45 10.39 12.54
CA LEU A 129 -7.81 10.27 13.02
C LEU A 129 -8.14 11.36 14.07
N GLY A 130 -7.24 11.59 15.03
CA GLY A 130 -7.39 12.64 16.05
C GLY A 130 -7.46 14.03 15.44
N LEU A 131 -6.57 14.34 14.48
CA LEU A 131 -6.58 15.61 13.77
C LEU A 131 -7.86 15.79 12.91
N LEU A 132 -8.34 14.71 12.30
CA LEU A 132 -9.59 14.74 11.52
C LEU A 132 -10.77 15.04 12.43
N LEU A 133 -10.85 14.42 13.60
CA LEU A 133 -11.90 14.69 14.60
C LEU A 133 -11.83 16.13 15.12
N ALA A 134 -10.64 16.64 15.43
CA ALA A 134 -10.47 18.02 15.86
C ALA A 134 -10.94 19.04 14.80
N ARG A 135 -10.57 18.81 13.53
CA ARG A 135 -10.98 19.68 12.41
C ARG A 135 -12.47 19.59 12.09
N SER A 136 -13.12 18.50 12.44
CA SER A 136 -14.54 18.28 12.19
C SER A 136 -15.42 19.29 12.93
N TYR A 137 -14.94 19.87 14.03
CA TYR A 137 -15.64 20.90 14.80
C TYR A 137 -15.88 22.17 13.97
N HIS A 138 -14.97 22.52 13.05
CA HIS A 138 -15.07 23.74 12.24
C HIS A 138 -15.52 23.50 10.79
N HIS A 139 -15.26 22.33 10.22
CA HIS A 139 -15.42 22.08 8.78
C HIS A 139 -16.30 20.88 8.43
N GLY A 140 -16.91 20.23 9.45
CA GLY A 140 -17.64 18.98 9.26
C GLY A 140 -16.70 17.76 9.14
N VAL A 141 -17.28 16.56 9.28
CA VAL A 141 -16.52 15.31 9.24
C VAL A 141 -16.41 14.80 7.82
N ASP A 142 -15.20 14.61 7.32
CA ASP A 142 -14.95 13.75 6.16
C ASP A 142 -15.19 12.28 6.57
N ARG A 143 -16.45 11.84 6.40
CA ARG A 143 -16.91 10.50 6.82
C ARG A 143 -16.15 9.38 6.14
N TRP A 144 -15.78 9.57 4.86
CA TRP A 144 -15.05 8.57 4.10
C TRP A 144 -13.65 8.36 4.67
N ARG A 145 -12.91 9.44 4.88
CA ARG A 145 -11.56 9.40 5.45
C ARG A 145 -11.59 8.86 6.89
N ALA A 146 -12.55 9.32 7.71
CA ALA A 146 -12.74 8.80 9.06
C ALA A 146 -13.01 7.30 9.08
N ALA A 147 -13.90 6.81 8.20
CA ALA A 147 -14.25 5.40 8.11
C ALA A 147 -13.03 4.53 7.75
N ILE A 148 -12.20 4.98 6.81
CA ILE A 148 -11.02 4.21 6.38
C ILE A 148 -9.95 4.20 7.47
N LEU A 149 -9.66 5.33 8.11
CA LEU A 149 -8.69 5.38 9.22
C LEU A 149 -9.15 4.49 10.38
N THR A 150 -10.43 4.58 10.76
CA THR A 150 -11.01 3.73 11.81
C THR A 150 -10.98 2.25 11.43
N ALA A 151 -11.36 1.91 10.20
CA ALA A 151 -11.31 0.54 9.70
C ALA A 151 -9.88 -0.01 9.69
N THR A 152 -8.89 0.81 9.34
CA THR A 152 -7.48 0.41 9.35
C THR A 152 -6.99 0.08 10.76
N VAL A 153 -7.33 0.95 11.73
CA VAL A 153 -7.00 0.72 13.16
C VAL A 153 -7.70 -0.54 13.67
N ALA A 154 -9.00 -0.67 13.45
CA ALA A 154 -9.79 -1.81 13.89
C ALA A 154 -9.29 -3.12 13.25
N ALA A 155 -9.00 -3.12 11.95
CA ALA A 155 -8.49 -4.29 11.25
C ALA A 155 -7.08 -4.68 11.73
N PHE A 156 -6.23 -3.71 12.09
CA PHE A 156 -4.91 -4.00 12.67
C PHE A 156 -5.06 -4.69 14.04
N ILE A 157 -5.89 -4.15 14.93
CA ILE A 157 -6.12 -4.70 16.27
C ILE A 157 -6.75 -6.10 16.17
N ALA A 158 -7.81 -6.25 15.37
CA ALA A 158 -8.48 -7.54 15.18
C ALA A 158 -7.52 -8.58 14.59
N GLY A 159 -6.75 -8.18 13.57
CA GLY A 159 -5.72 -9.03 12.98
C GLY A 159 -4.67 -9.46 14.01
N ALA A 160 -4.19 -8.54 14.84
CA ALA A 160 -3.23 -8.83 15.87
C ALA A 160 -3.78 -9.84 16.91
N ALA A 161 -5.02 -9.65 17.37
CA ALA A 161 -5.67 -10.56 18.30
C ALA A 161 -5.81 -11.97 17.73
N VAL A 162 -6.29 -12.09 16.49
CA VAL A 162 -6.41 -13.39 15.79
C VAL A 162 -5.02 -14.01 15.57
N GLY A 163 -4.01 -13.21 15.22
CA GLY A 163 -2.64 -13.66 15.03
C GLY A 163 -2.03 -14.25 16.30
N VAL A 164 -2.27 -13.62 17.46
CA VAL A 164 -1.84 -14.18 18.77
C VAL A 164 -2.53 -15.51 19.05
N ILE A 165 -3.85 -15.59 18.86
CA ILE A 165 -4.63 -16.81 19.13
C ILE A 165 -4.14 -17.98 18.26
N ILE A 166 -3.93 -17.75 16.97
CA ILE A 166 -3.51 -18.79 16.03
C ILE A 166 -2.02 -19.09 16.23
N GLY A 167 -1.18 -18.05 16.37
CA GLY A 167 0.26 -18.19 16.59
C GLY A 167 0.60 -19.01 17.84
N ALA A 168 -0.16 -18.82 18.92
CA ALA A 168 0.01 -19.60 20.14
C ALA A 168 -0.30 -21.11 19.96
N ARG A 169 -1.10 -21.48 18.95
CA ARG A 169 -1.49 -22.85 18.69
C ARG A 169 -0.58 -23.58 17.70
N ILE A 170 -0.16 -22.90 16.64
CA ILE A 170 0.53 -23.53 15.50
C ILE A 170 1.88 -22.88 15.15
N GLY A 171 2.35 -21.92 15.97
CA GLY A 171 3.68 -21.32 15.81
C GLY A 171 3.90 -20.66 14.44
N ASP A 172 5.01 -20.96 13.78
CA ASP A 172 5.40 -20.39 12.48
C ASP A 172 4.37 -20.63 11.38
N HIS A 173 3.67 -21.76 11.40
CA HIS A 173 2.63 -22.09 10.42
C HIS A 173 1.43 -21.12 10.47
N ALA A 174 1.32 -20.30 11.53
CA ALA A 174 0.32 -19.24 11.58
C ALA A 174 0.46 -18.19 10.49
N LEU A 175 1.58 -18.11 9.76
CA LEU A 175 1.72 -17.24 8.60
C LEU A 175 0.95 -17.72 7.37
N ILE A 176 0.63 -19.01 7.28
CA ILE A 176 -0.08 -19.61 6.14
C ILE A 176 -1.50 -19.02 5.93
N PRO A 177 -2.34 -18.85 6.96
CA PRO A 177 -3.62 -18.17 6.80
C PRO A 177 -3.50 -16.75 6.23
N ALA A 178 -2.48 -15.98 6.64
CA ALA A 178 -2.23 -14.65 6.09
C ALA A 178 -1.85 -14.73 4.60
N ALA A 179 -1.00 -15.67 4.22
CA ALA A 179 -0.65 -15.93 2.83
C ALA A 179 -1.87 -16.31 1.98
N ALA A 180 -2.75 -17.16 2.52
CA ALA A 180 -4.00 -17.55 1.85
C ALA A 180 -4.93 -16.34 1.61
N ILE A 181 -5.02 -15.42 2.57
CA ILE A 181 -5.78 -14.17 2.40
C ILE A 181 -5.19 -13.32 1.29
N CYS A 182 -3.85 -13.15 1.23
CA CYS A 182 -3.19 -12.40 0.16
C CYS A 182 -3.43 -13.03 -1.21
N ALA A 183 -3.35 -14.36 -1.32
CA ALA A 183 -3.64 -15.09 -2.56
C ALA A 183 -5.11 -14.95 -3.00
N ALA A 184 -6.05 -15.03 -2.06
CA ALA A 184 -7.47 -14.82 -2.33
C ALA A 184 -7.76 -13.39 -2.80
N LEU A 185 -7.13 -12.38 -2.20
CA LEU A 185 -7.22 -10.98 -2.62
C LEU A 185 -6.61 -10.77 -4.01
N ALA A 186 -5.49 -11.43 -4.34
CA ALA A 186 -4.90 -11.39 -5.67
C ALA A 186 -5.87 -11.96 -6.73
N ALA A 187 -6.47 -13.11 -6.45
CA ALA A 187 -7.47 -13.72 -7.33
C ALA A 187 -8.71 -12.85 -7.51
N ALA A 188 -9.24 -12.28 -6.43
CA ALA A 188 -10.36 -11.35 -6.47
C ALA A 188 -10.04 -10.09 -7.29
N ASN A 189 -8.83 -9.53 -7.12
CA ASN A 189 -8.35 -8.37 -7.85
C ASN A 189 -8.31 -8.63 -9.37
N LEU A 190 -7.77 -9.77 -9.79
CA LEU A 190 -7.74 -10.18 -11.20
C LEU A 190 -9.15 -10.40 -11.75
N HIS A 191 -10.02 -11.04 -11.00
CA HIS A 191 -11.41 -11.29 -11.40
C HIS A 191 -12.17 -9.98 -11.63
N HIS A 192 -12.06 -9.02 -10.72
CA HIS A 192 -12.66 -7.69 -10.88
C HIS A 192 -12.09 -6.95 -12.11
N HIS A 193 -10.79 -7.05 -12.33
CA HIS A 193 -10.14 -6.44 -13.49
C HIS A 193 -10.68 -7.00 -14.82
N HIS A 194 -10.84 -8.32 -14.91
CA HIS A 194 -11.36 -8.97 -16.11
C HIS A 194 -12.83 -8.61 -16.38
N ARG A 195 -13.66 -8.51 -15.35
CA ARG A 195 -15.07 -8.12 -15.49
C ARG A 195 -15.28 -6.66 -15.89
N GLY A 196 -14.36 -5.77 -15.55
CA GLY A 196 -14.43 -4.34 -15.89
C GLY A 196 -14.01 -4.01 -17.33
N ARG A 197 -13.28 -4.90 -18.01
CA ARG A 197 -12.78 -4.70 -19.38
C ARG A 197 -13.90 -4.61 -20.46
N PRO A 198 -14.92 -5.49 -20.51
CA PRO A 198 -15.90 -5.43 -21.57
C PRO A 198 -16.77 -4.17 -21.53
N ARG A 199 -17.08 -3.64 -20.35
CA ARG A 199 -17.88 -2.41 -20.21
C ARG A 199 -17.19 -1.16 -20.73
N ARG A 200 -15.86 -1.05 -20.57
CA ARG A 200 -15.06 0.09 -21.09
C ARG A 200 -14.90 0.05 -22.61
N ALA A 201 -14.79 -1.13 -23.21
CA ALA A 201 -14.73 -1.30 -24.63
C ALA A 201 -16.07 -0.93 -25.30
N ALA A 202 -17.21 -1.31 -24.71
CA ALA A 202 -18.53 -0.99 -25.20
C ALA A 202 -18.86 0.51 -25.12
N SER A 203 -18.42 1.22 -24.08
CA SER A 203 -18.63 2.67 -23.99
C SER A 203 -17.70 3.48 -24.91
N ALA A 204 -16.50 2.98 -25.22
CA ALA A 204 -15.59 3.62 -26.16
C ALA A 204 -16.09 3.49 -27.61
N SER A 205 -16.75 2.39 -27.97
CA SER A 205 -17.34 2.23 -29.30
C SER A 205 -18.62 3.05 -29.52
N GLN A 206 -19.31 3.46 -28.46
CA GLN A 206 -20.50 4.33 -28.56
C GLN A 206 -20.16 5.82 -28.69
N HIS A 207 -18.94 6.25 -28.35
CA HIS A 207 -18.49 7.64 -28.44
C HIS A 207 -17.52 7.89 -29.60
N GLY A 208 -17.30 6.88 -30.45
CA GLY A 208 -16.35 6.91 -31.55
C GLY A 208 -16.99 7.04 -32.95
N GLU A 209 -18.23 7.53 -33.06
CA GLU A 209 -18.80 7.86 -34.33
C GLU A 209 -18.35 9.28 -34.74
N PRO A 210 -17.49 9.44 -35.76
CA PRO A 210 -17.15 10.77 -36.25
C PRO A 210 -18.39 11.32 -36.90
N GLU A 211 -18.92 12.42 -36.37
CA GLU A 211 -19.92 13.27 -37.02
C GLU A 211 -19.24 13.87 -38.28
N ASN A 212 -19.44 13.14 -39.35
CA ASN A 212 -19.09 13.59 -40.70
C ASN A 212 -20.18 14.57 -41.16
N THR A 213 -20.00 15.84 -40.85
CA THR A 213 -20.69 16.90 -41.56
C THR A 213 -19.74 17.44 -42.63
N GLY A 214 -19.91 16.87 -43.80
CA GLY A 214 -19.41 17.46 -45.04
C GLY A 214 -20.17 18.72 -45.40
N GLU A 215 -19.52 19.49 -46.29
CA GLU A 215 -20.03 20.59 -47.11
C GLU A 215 -20.29 21.91 -46.35
N ASP A 216 -19.85 23.04 -46.82
CA ASP A 216 -19.86 23.55 -48.21
C ASP A 216 -19.00 24.83 -48.34
N THR A 217 -18.37 24.90 -49.46
CA THR A 217 -17.96 26.05 -50.28
C THR A 217 -18.30 27.47 -49.83
N GLY A 218 -17.34 28.37 -50.01
CA GLY A 218 -17.69 29.71 -50.41
C GLY A 218 -16.76 30.85 -50.01
N ALA A 219 -15.80 31.11 -50.88
CA ALA A 219 -15.39 32.43 -51.37
C ALA A 219 -15.00 33.57 -50.43
N ASP A 220 -13.78 34.02 -50.67
CA ASP A 220 -13.34 35.42 -50.83
C ASP A 220 -13.69 36.47 -49.78
N THR A 221 -12.70 37.03 -49.15
CA THR A 221 -12.26 38.40 -49.44
C THR A 221 -11.04 38.79 -48.61
N LEU A 222 -10.01 39.24 -49.30
CA LEU A 222 -8.88 40.06 -48.82
C LEU A 222 -9.32 41.21 -47.92
N VAL A 223 -8.56 41.51 -46.87
CA VAL A 223 -7.98 42.85 -46.57
C VAL A 223 -7.06 42.74 -45.35
N ALA A 224 -5.79 43.06 -45.52
CA ALA A 224 -4.85 43.49 -44.48
C ALA A 224 -4.73 45.04 -44.63
N PRO A 225 -3.89 45.77 -43.88
CA PRO A 225 -3.30 45.59 -42.54
C PRO A 225 -3.38 46.88 -41.68
N GLY A 226 -2.81 46.84 -40.52
CA GLY A 226 -2.45 48.03 -39.74
C GLY A 226 -2.80 47.79 -38.26
N GLY A 227 -1.95 47.91 -37.30
CA GLY A 227 -0.82 48.71 -37.05
C GLY A 227 -0.81 49.07 -35.58
N ALA A 228 0.32 48.87 -34.95
CA ALA A 228 0.92 49.65 -33.86
C ALA A 228 0.34 49.66 -32.42
N SER A 229 1.18 49.16 -31.50
CA SER A 229 1.83 49.89 -30.40
C SER A 229 1.10 50.08 -29.06
N GLY A 230 1.89 49.88 -28.03
CA GLY A 230 1.74 50.48 -26.69
C GLY A 230 1.83 49.42 -25.58
N ARG A 231 2.99 49.07 -25.05
CA ARG A 231 3.73 49.59 -23.85
C ARG A 231 2.80 49.94 -22.70
N SER A 232 3.00 49.30 -21.56
CA SER A 232 3.83 49.64 -20.40
C SER A 232 3.32 48.90 -19.16
N GLU A 233 4.25 48.19 -18.52
CA GLU A 233 4.77 48.49 -17.16
C GLU A 233 3.86 48.20 -15.98
N GLN A 234 4.41 47.33 -15.24
CA GLN A 234 4.45 47.01 -13.79
C GLN A 234 4.08 48.18 -12.83
N PRO A 235 3.89 47.98 -11.53
CA PRO A 235 4.67 47.07 -10.66
C PRO A 235 3.93 45.87 -10.07
#